data_9835d3c8449898715725ea4ad993f2e9
#
_entry.id   9835d3c8449898715725ea4ad993f2e9
#
_cell.length_a   1.000
_cell.length_b   1.000
_cell.length_c   1.000
_cell.angle_alpha   90.00
_cell.angle_beta   90.00
_cell.angle_gamma   90.00
#
_symmetry.space_group_name_H-M   'P 1'
#
loop_
_entity.id
_entity.type
_entity.pdbx_description
1 polymer ?
#
loop_
_entity_poly.entity_id
_entity_poly.type
_entity_poly.pdbx_seq_one_letter_code
_entity_poly.pdbx_strand_id
1 'polypeptide(L)'
;MATSRCNRLTRRAAAILLAAFSFAAAAGDRAQAQSATVRLVIDYGDGVIKTITDLPWTKGSTVLDVMNTAKSRPHGISFGYTGSGAFAFLTQIDDIANEGGGKKNWQLWVNTNYADKSFAVHDVQPLDVVFWRFTMQERK
;
A
#
# COMPACT_ATOMS: atom_id res chain seq x y z
N MET A 1 25.99 -2.57 99.17
CA MET A 1 26.69 -1.46 98.57
C MET A 1 26.66 -1.66 97.06
N ALA A 2 25.86 -0.91 96.43
CA ALA A 2 26.15 -0.01 95.30
C ALA A 2 26.62 -0.76 94.06
N THR A 3 26.19 -0.54 92.92
CA THR A 3 25.48 0.54 92.22
C THR A 3 25.04 0.02 90.86
N SER A 4 23.79 0.29 90.60
CA SER A 4 23.13 0.14 89.31
C SER A 4 23.82 0.96 88.21
N ARG A 5 24.02 0.40 87.06
CA ARG A 5 24.14 1.19 85.83
C ARG A 5 23.19 0.67 84.79
N CYS A 6 22.18 1.43 84.62
CA CYS A 6 21.21 1.39 83.60
C CYS A 6 21.85 1.62 82.21
N ASN A 7 21.79 0.72 81.29
CA ASN A 7 22.23 0.93 79.93
C ASN A 7 21.00 0.92 79.01
N ARG A 8 20.64 2.12 78.62
CA ARG A 8 19.53 2.35 77.65
C ARG A 8 20.00 1.96 76.30
N LEU A 9 19.49 0.86 75.81
CA LEU A 9 19.56 0.50 74.37
C LEU A 9 18.54 1.31 73.61
N THR A 10 19.02 2.30 72.94
CA THR A 10 18.26 3.05 71.94
C THR A 10 18.02 2.17 70.73
N ARG A 11 16.75 1.73 70.54
CA ARG A 11 16.30 1.09 69.36
C ARG A 11 16.22 2.13 68.23
N ARG A 12 17.19 2.08 67.34
CA ARG A 12 17.10 2.81 66.08
C ARG A 12 16.21 1.95 65.12
N ALA A 13 14.97 2.38 64.95
CA ALA A 13 14.11 1.86 63.90
C ALA A 13 14.65 2.35 62.55
N ALA A 14 15.21 1.46 61.80
CA ALA A 14 15.53 1.71 60.37
C ALA A 14 14.25 1.57 59.56
N ALA A 15 13.70 2.70 59.17
CA ALA A 15 12.62 2.71 58.18
C ALA A 15 13.21 2.39 56.80
N ILE A 16 12.95 1.20 56.30
CA ILE A 16 13.27 0.83 54.94
C ILE A 16 12.15 1.38 54.05
N LEU A 17 12.43 2.49 53.37
CA LEU A 17 11.61 3.03 52.30
C LEU A 17 11.76 2.13 51.06
N LEU A 18 10.81 1.25 50.82
CA LEU A 18 10.64 0.58 49.55
C LEU A 18 10.10 1.60 48.54
N ALA A 19 10.98 2.17 47.75
CA ALA A 19 10.60 2.91 46.56
C ALA A 19 10.11 1.90 45.49
N ALA A 20 8.81 1.72 45.38
CA ALA A 20 8.21 1.00 44.27
C ALA A 20 8.39 1.85 42.99
N PHE A 21 9.39 1.51 42.21
CA PHE A 21 9.57 2.07 40.87
C PHE A 21 8.50 1.44 39.96
N SER A 22 7.35 2.12 39.85
CA SER A 22 6.34 1.77 38.86
C SER A 22 6.89 2.13 37.49
N PHE A 23 7.44 1.14 36.79
CA PHE A 23 7.74 1.24 35.39
C PHE A 23 6.40 1.19 34.62
N ALA A 24 5.82 2.37 34.41
CA ALA A 24 4.74 2.50 33.44
C ALA A 24 5.34 2.25 32.06
N ALA A 25 5.23 1.02 31.59
CA ALA A 25 5.45 0.70 30.18
C ALA A 25 4.40 1.48 29.39
N ALA A 26 4.78 2.64 28.86
CA ALA A 26 4.06 3.28 27.80
C ALA A 26 4.14 2.33 26.59
N ALA A 27 3.16 1.43 26.49
CA ALA A 27 2.85 0.75 25.24
C ALA A 27 2.41 1.87 24.28
N GLY A 28 3.40 2.47 23.63
CA GLY A 28 3.13 3.34 22.49
C GLY A 28 2.44 2.46 21.45
N ASP A 29 1.15 2.65 21.27
CA ASP A 29 0.43 2.25 20.06
C ASP A 29 1.16 2.93 18.89
N ARG A 30 2.21 2.27 18.41
CA ARG A 30 2.66 2.47 17.06
C ARG A 30 1.57 1.87 16.18
N ALA A 31 0.50 2.61 15.97
CA ALA A 31 -0.31 2.44 14.78
C ALA A 31 0.69 2.48 13.63
N GLN A 32 1.08 1.30 13.14
CA GLN A 32 1.82 1.19 11.90
C GLN A 32 0.94 1.88 10.88
N ALA A 33 1.35 3.07 10.46
CA ALA A 33 0.73 3.74 9.34
C ALA A 33 0.84 2.75 8.17
N GLN A 34 -0.25 2.05 7.93
CA GLN A 34 -0.34 1.06 6.85
C GLN A 34 -0.11 1.86 5.58
N SER A 35 1.03 1.63 4.94
CA SER A 35 1.39 2.35 3.72
C SER A 35 0.24 2.18 2.74
N ALA A 36 -0.34 3.29 2.31
CA ALA A 36 -1.42 3.27 1.34
C ALA A 36 -0.90 2.65 0.04
N THR A 37 -1.53 1.60 -0.43
CA THR A 37 -1.10 0.85 -1.61
C THR A 37 -2.24 0.64 -2.58
N VAL A 38 -1.89 0.39 -3.84
CA VAL A 38 -2.79 0.03 -4.95
C VAL A 38 -2.37 -1.34 -5.48
N ARG A 39 -3.32 -2.08 -6.02
CA ARG A 39 -3.07 -3.36 -6.70
C ARG A 39 -3.25 -3.18 -8.21
N LEU A 40 -2.33 -3.75 -8.98
CA LEU A 40 -2.44 -3.84 -10.42
C LEU A 40 -2.69 -5.28 -10.86
N VAL A 41 -3.69 -5.49 -11.66
CA VAL A 41 -4.05 -6.80 -12.23
C VAL A 41 -4.09 -6.68 -13.75
N ILE A 42 -3.40 -7.58 -14.43
CA ILE A 42 -3.35 -7.68 -15.89
C ILE A 42 -3.90 -9.05 -16.30
N ASP A 43 -5.01 -9.05 -17.01
CA ASP A 43 -5.60 -10.24 -17.63
C ASP A 43 -5.30 -10.23 -19.13
N TYR A 44 -4.46 -11.16 -19.56
CA TYR A 44 -4.02 -11.25 -20.96
C TYR A 44 -5.07 -11.85 -21.90
N GLY A 45 -6.23 -12.24 -21.38
CA GLY A 45 -7.34 -12.76 -22.18
C GLY A 45 -7.12 -14.16 -22.74
N ASP A 46 -6.11 -14.86 -22.29
CA ASP A 46 -5.75 -16.24 -22.65
C ASP A 46 -5.73 -17.19 -21.43
N GLY A 47 -6.20 -16.71 -20.28
CA GLY A 47 -6.20 -17.41 -19.01
C GLY A 47 -5.01 -17.06 -18.11
N VAL A 48 -4.04 -16.29 -18.60
CA VAL A 48 -2.92 -15.79 -17.80
C VAL A 48 -3.32 -14.48 -17.13
N ILE A 49 -3.10 -14.41 -15.82
CA ILE A 49 -3.33 -13.21 -15.01
C ILE A 49 -2.05 -12.88 -14.25
N LYS A 50 -1.54 -11.67 -14.40
CA LYS A 50 -0.44 -11.14 -13.61
C LYS A 50 -0.98 -10.18 -12.57
N THR A 51 -0.60 -10.36 -11.31
CA THR A 51 -1.00 -9.47 -10.21
C THR A 51 0.23 -8.90 -9.54
N ILE A 52 0.26 -7.58 -9.36
CA ILE A 52 1.30 -6.85 -8.64
C ILE A 52 0.64 -6.14 -7.48
N THR A 53 1.02 -6.53 -6.26
CA THR A 53 0.49 -5.97 -5.01
C THR A 53 1.43 -4.92 -4.44
N ASP A 54 0.96 -4.22 -3.42
CA ASP A 54 1.77 -3.32 -2.61
C ASP A 54 2.47 -2.21 -3.41
N LEU A 55 1.81 -1.73 -4.46
CA LEU A 55 2.27 -0.58 -5.21
C LEU A 55 2.01 0.69 -4.38
N PRO A 56 3.05 1.47 -4.02
CA PRO A 56 2.89 2.66 -3.20
C PRO A 56 1.90 3.64 -3.83
N TRP A 57 0.99 4.14 -3.01
CA TRP A 57 0.08 5.21 -3.37
C TRP A 57 0.50 6.51 -2.72
N THR A 58 0.40 7.59 -3.45
CA THR A 58 0.52 8.96 -2.94
C THR A 58 -0.69 9.78 -3.40
N LYS A 59 -1.03 10.83 -2.65
CA LYS A 59 -2.15 11.70 -3.02
C LYS A 59 -1.97 12.27 -4.43
N GLY A 60 -2.97 12.09 -5.28
CA GLY A 60 -2.94 12.53 -6.67
C GLY A 60 -2.32 11.52 -7.64
N SER A 61 -1.98 10.30 -7.19
CA SER A 61 -1.52 9.24 -8.08
C SER A 61 -2.59 8.89 -9.11
N THR A 62 -2.17 8.69 -10.33
CA THR A 62 -3.00 8.23 -11.46
C THR A 62 -2.73 6.76 -11.77
N VAL A 63 -3.55 6.17 -12.64
CA VAL A 63 -3.28 4.80 -13.15
C VAL A 63 -1.93 4.74 -13.87
N LEU A 64 -1.51 5.80 -14.57
CA LEU A 64 -0.18 5.85 -15.21
C LEU A 64 0.94 5.77 -14.18
N ASP A 65 0.81 6.45 -13.03
CA ASP A 65 1.81 6.39 -11.96
C ASP A 65 1.91 4.97 -11.37
N VAL A 66 0.77 4.30 -11.19
CA VAL A 66 0.71 2.90 -10.76
C VAL A 66 1.45 1.99 -11.75
N MET A 67 1.21 2.17 -13.06
CA MET A 67 1.87 1.38 -14.10
C MET A 67 3.37 1.66 -14.18
N ASN A 68 3.79 2.92 -14.04
CA ASN A 68 5.21 3.28 -13.99
C ASN A 68 5.92 2.67 -12.78
N THR A 69 5.25 2.65 -11.63
CA THR A 69 5.76 1.99 -10.43
C THR A 69 5.87 0.48 -10.64
N ALA A 70 4.86 -0.13 -11.24
CA ALA A 70 4.89 -1.56 -11.56
C ALA A 70 5.99 -1.91 -12.56
N LYS A 71 6.23 -1.06 -13.56
CA LYS A 71 7.31 -1.22 -14.55
C LYS A 71 8.69 -1.25 -13.90
N SER A 72 8.92 -0.50 -12.83
CA SER A 72 10.20 -0.46 -12.12
C SER A 72 10.43 -1.64 -11.17
N ARG A 73 9.44 -2.51 -10.96
CA ARG A 73 9.55 -3.67 -10.07
C ARG A 73 10.24 -4.86 -10.75
N PRO A 74 10.97 -5.69 -9.99
CA PRO A 74 11.36 -7.01 -10.47
C PRO A 74 10.12 -7.80 -10.92
N HIS A 75 10.17 -8.43 -12.10
CA HIS A 75 9.04 -9.12 -12.71
C HIS A 75 7.79 -8.23 -12.92
N GLY A 76 8.00 -6.92 -13.04
CA GLY A 76 6.95 -5.96 -13.34
C GLY A 76 6.35 -6.13 -14.73
N ILE A 77 5.86 -5.05 -15.28
CA ILE A 77 5.29 -5.00 -16.64
C ILE A 77 6.12 -4.05 -17.51
N SER A 78 6.08 -4.26 -18.81
CA SER A 78 6.37 -3.22 -19.78
C SER A 78 5.07 -2.71 -20.39
N PHE A 79 5.03 -1.49 -20.85
CA PHE A 79 3.88 -0.96 -21.55
C PHE A 79 4.27 0.18 -22.49
N GLY A 80 3.48 0.36 -23.54
CA GLY A 80 3.60 1.45 -24.50
C GLY A 80 2.29 2.22 -24.61
N TYR A 81 2.39 3.50 -24.90
CA TYR A 81 1.22 4.34 -25.14
C TYR A 81 1.58 5.51 -26.07
N THR A 82 0.55 6.16 -26.61
CA THR A 82 0.66 7.36 -27.44
C THR A 82 -0.12 8.50 -26.82
N GLY A 83 0.17 9.72 -27.20
CA GLY A 83 -0.48 10.92 -26.69
C GLY A 83 -0.03 11.28 -25.26
N SER A 84 -0.73 12.20 -24.65
CA SER A 84 -0.46 12.67 -23.27
C SER A 84 -1.73 13.16 -22.58
N GLY A 85 -1.71 13.17 -21.25
CA GLY A 85 -2.83 13.64 -20.42
C GLY A 85 -4.14 12.93 -20.78
N ALA A 86 -5.21 13.69 -21.00
CA ALA A 86 -6.53 13.13 -21.34
C ALA A 86 -6.56 12.39 -22.68
N PHE A 87 -5.56 12.56 -23.52
CA PHE A 87 -5.43 11.90 -24.83
C PHE A 87 -4.41 10.76 -24.85
N ALA A 88 -3.83 10.44 -23.70
CA ALA A 88 -2.97 9.28 -23.59
C ALA A 88 -3.77 7.99 -23.83
N PHE A 89 -3.27 7.15 -24.74
CA PHE A 89 -3.92 5.92 -25.15
C PHE A 89 -2.92 4.76 -25.05
N LEU A 90 -3.24 3.76 -24.25
CA LEU A 90 -2.42 2.56 -24.10
C LEU A 90 -2.42 1.75 -25.37
N THR A 91 -1.26 1.40 -25.88
CA THR A 91 -1.10 0.64 -27.11
C THR A 91 -0.70 -0.80 -26.88
N GLN A 92 -0.01 -1.08 -25.76
CA GLN A 92 0.61 -2.37 -25.50
C GLN A 92 0.85 -2.56 -24.00
N ILE A 93 0.68 -3.79 -23.51
CA ILE A 93 1.22 -4.24 -22.23
C ILE A 93 2.04 -5.52 -22.51
N ASP A 94 3.27 -5.56 -21.97
CA ASP A 94 4.28 -6.57 -22.26
C ASP A 94 4.37 -6.77 -23.79
N ASP A 95 4.25 -7.97 -24.31
CA ASP A 95 4.37 -8.24 -25.74
C ASP A 95 3.03 -8.24 -26.50
N ILE A 96 1.93 -7.83 -25.83
CA ILE A 96 0.59 -7.85 -26.41
C ILE A 96 0.12 -6.43 -26.76
N ALA A 97 0.07 -6.15 -28.04
CA ALA A 97 -0.43 -4.89 -28.59
C ALA A 97 -1.93 -4.94 -28.87
N ASN A 98 -2.58 -3.78 -28.86
CA ASN A 98 -3.96 -3.63 -29.33
C ASN A 98 -4.10 -4.12 -30.78
N GLU A 99 -5.16 -4.86 -31.06
CA GLU A 99 -5.44 -5.36 -32.41
C GLU A 99 -6.22 -4.36 -33.26
N GLY A 100 -6.81 -3.32 -32.64
CA GLY A 100 -7.58 -2.30 -33.34
C GLY A 100 -9.04 -2.68 -33.60
N GLY A 101 -9.70 -1.91 -34.45
CA GLY A 101 -11.12 -1.89 -34.74
C GLY A 101 -11.92 -3.20 -34.60
N GLY A 102 -12.75 -3.30 -33.59
CA GLY A 102 -13.65 -4.43 -33.34
C GLY A 102 -12.99 -5.72 -32.84
N LYS A 103 -11.68 -5.73 -32.68
CA LYS A 103 -10.92 -6.87 -32.14
C LYS A 103 -10.56 -6.65 -30.68
N LYS A 104 -9.68 -7.49 -30.12
CA LYS A 104 -9.23 -7.37 -28.75
C LYS A 104 -8.32 -6.15 -28.56
N ASN A 105 -8.57 -5.44 -27.50
CA ASN A 105 -7.77 -4.28 -27.09
C ASN A 105 -7.68 -4.26 -25.57
N TRP A 106 -6.72 -3.53 -25.06
CA TRP A 106 -6.59 -3.31 -23.62
C TRP A 106 -7.71 -2.40 -23.13
N GLN A 107 -8.50 -2.92 -22.20
CA GLN A 107 -9.59 -2.21 -21.53
C GLN A 107 -9.21 -2.00 -20.07
N LEU A 108 -9.59 -0.86 -19.48
CA LEU A 108 -9.28 -0.47 -18.11
C LEU A 108 -10.52 -0.47 -17.24
N TRP A 109 -10.40 -1.05 -16.06
CA TRP A 109 -11.32 -0.88 -14.94
C TRP A 109 -10.55 -0.41 -13.72
N VAL A 110 -11.17 0.42 -12.91
CA VAL A 110 -10.72 0.71 -11.56
C VAL A 110 -11.77 0.18 -10.61
N ASN A 111 -11.37 -0.77 -9.78
CA ASN A 111 -12.28 -1.65 -9.04
C ASN A 111 -13.21 -2.40 -10.01
N THR A 112 -14.51 -2.16 -9.93
CA THR A 112 -15.52 -2.76 -10.83
C THR A 112 -16.02 -1.81 -11.91
N ASN A 113 -15.49 -0.59 -11.96
CA ASN A 113 -15.97 0.45 -12.87
C ASN A 113 -15.09 0.53 -14.12
N TYR A 114 -15.72 0.43 -15.27
CA TYR A 114 -15.03 0.70 -16.54
C TYR A 114 -14.54 2.14 -16.57
N ALA A 115 -13.28 2.36 -16.94
CA ALA A 115 -12.71 3.69 -16.97
C ALA A 115 -13.24 4.48 -18.17
N ASP A 116 -13.82 5.63 -17.88
CA ASP A 116 -14.34 6.59 -18.87
C ASP A 116 -13.32 7.67 -19.25
N LYS A 117 -12.15 7.65 -18.60
CA LYS A 117 -11.06 8.62 -18.81
C LYS A 117 -9.78 7.90 -19.20
N SER A 118 -8.87 8.65 -19.81
CA SER A 118 -7.50 8.17 -20.04
C SER A 118 -6.84 7.76 -18.74
N PHE A 119 -6.12 6.66 -18.78
CA PHE A 119 -5.36 6.13 -17.64
C PHE A 119 -4.31 7.13 -17.10
N ALA A 120 -3.88 8.09 -17.91
CA ALA A 120 -2.92 9.11 -17.48
C ALA A 120 -3.55 10.24 -16.63
N VAL A 121 -4.88 10.36 -16.63
CA VAL A 121 -5.62 11.35 -15.83
C VAL A 121 -6.68 10.73 -14.93
N HIS A 122 -6.74 9.40 -14.86
CA HIS A 122 -7.64 8.67 -13.99
C HIS A 122 -6.99 8.51 -12.61
N ASP A 123 -7.49 9.25 -11.64
CA ASP A 123 -7.00 9.21 -10.26
C ASP A 123 -7.31 7.85 -9.62
N VAL A 124 -6.40 7.39 -8.78
CA VAL A 124 -6.58 6.20 -7.94
C VAL A 124 -6.56 6.57 -6.47
N GLN A 125 -7.26 5.80 -5.67
CA GLN A 125 -7.34 5.93 -4.22
C GLN A 125 -6.60 4.77 -3.53
N PRO A 126 -6.26 4.91 -2.24
CA PRO A 126 -5.73 3.80 -1.47
C PRO A 126 -6.63 2.57 -1.57
N LEU A 127 -6.01 1.40 -1.72
CA LEU A 127 -6.65 0.10 -1.84
C LEU A 127 -7.41 -0.15 -3.15
N ASP A 128 -7.37 0.78 -4.09
CA ASP A 128 -7.95 0.54 -5.41
C ASP A 128 -7.26 -0.63 -6.13
N VAL A 129 -8.04 -1.29 -6.97
CA VAL A 129 -7.58 -2.31 -7.90
C VAL A 129 -7.65 -1.75 -9.31
N VAL A 130 -6.50 -1.53 -9.90
CA VAL A 130 -6.37 -1.19 -11.33
C VAL A 130 -6.36 -2.49 -12.10
N PHE A 131 -7.31 -2.68 -13.00
CA PHE A 131 -7.50 -3.90 -13.75
C PHE A 131 -7.47 -3.62 -15.26
N TRP A 132 -6.47 -4.16 -15.93
CA TRP A 132 -6.38 -4.17 -17.38
C TRP A 132 -6.74 -5.55 -17.92
N ARG A 133 -7.59 -5.58 -18.93
CA ARG A 133 -7.98 -6.82 -19.59
C ARG A 133 -7.85 -6.68 -21.10
N PHE A 134 -7.22 -7.65 -21.72
CA PHE A 134 -7.14 -7.76 -23.17
C PHE A 134 -8.36 -8.49 -23.70
N THR A 135 -9.34 -7.74 -24.16
CA THR A 135 -10.65 -8.28 -24.57
C THR A 135 -11.26 -7.46 -25.69
N MET A 136 -12.26 -8.04 -26.36
CA MET A 136 -13.13 -7.26 -27.22
C MET A 136 -13.92 -6.26 -26.37
N GLN A 137 -14.18 -5.07 -26.91
CA GLN A 137 -14.98 -4.08 -26.21
C GLN A 137 -16.39 -4.64 -25.97
N GLU A 138 -16.78 -4.78 -24.72
CA GLU A 138 -18.15 -5.12 -24.38
C GLU A 138 -19.04 -3.93 -24.75
N ARG A 139 -19.90 -4.13 -25.75
CA ARG A 139 -20.92 -3.13 -26.07
C ARG A 139 -21.92 -3.11 -24.91
N LYS A 140 -22.01 -1.96 -24.24
CA LYS A 140 -23.06 -1.70 -23.26
C LYS A 140 -24.39 -1.57 -23.96
#